data_441436b8f9e7e95cf54b1d8e3c946747
#
_entry.id   441436b8f9e7e95cf54b1d8e3c946747
#
_cell.length_a   1.000
_cell.length_b   1.000
_cell.length_c   1.000
_cell.angle_alpha   90.00
_cell.angle_beta   90.00
_cell.angle_gamma   90.00
#
_symmetry.space_group_name_H-M   'P 1'
#
loop_
_entity.id
_entity.type
_entity.pdbx_description
1 polymer ?
#
loop_
_entity_poly.entity_id
_entity_poly.type
_entity_poly.pdbx_seq_one_letter_code
_entity_poly.pdbx_strand_id
1 'polypeptide(L)'
;MPTQKILVIDDSRFIRMHVRDMLPEGDYEVLEARDGKEGLDLILKENPNLIMLDFLMPKMSGWEVYQEILSNHELQAIPLLVMSGRKEEVMEKIPEPFEHFAFVEKPFEQEELLAGIKDAVKKSKKRSGMETSVGGPNVAAMSAEIEKLKGQISEMQTEIGTLKKQLAQVVGFIKQKLR
;
A
#
# COMPACT_ATOMS: atom_id res chain seq x y z
N MET A 1 12.45 -28.84 -0.66
CA MET A 1 12.27 -27.52 -0.04
C MET A 1 11.11 -26.84 -0.74
N PRO A 2 10.23 -26.11 -0.06
CA PRO A 2 9.20 -25.34 -0.79
C PRO A 2 9.89 -24.30 -1.67
N THR A 3 9.63 -24.36 -2.97
CA THR A 3 10.14 -23.39 -3.95
C THR A 3 9.56 -22.03 -3.62
N GLN A 4 10.38 -20.99 -3.53
CA GLN A 4 9.89 -19.64 -3.33
C GLN A 4 9.18 -19.15 -4.60
N LYS A 5 8.04 -18.50 -4.46
CA LYS A 5 7.26 -17.97 -5.57
C LYS A 5 7.41 -16.46 -5.68
N ILE A 6 7.79 -16.00 -6.86
CA ILE A 6 7.87 -14.56 -7.19
C ILE A 6 6.79 -14.28 -8.21
N LEU A 7 5.85 -13.39 -7.87
CA LEU A 7 4.78 -12.98 -8.77
C LEU A 7 5.12 -11.64 -9.42
N VAL A 8 5.12 -11.60 -10.75
CA VAL A 8 5.34 -10.40 -11.55
C VAL A 8 4.02 -10.01 -12.22
N ILE A 9 3.49 -8.86 -11.87
CA ILE A 9 2.24 -8.29 -12.37
C ILE A 9 2.57 -7.07 -13.23
N ASP A 10 2.45 -7.19 -14.54
CA ASP A 10 2.77 -6.14 -15.51
C ASP A 10 2.05 -6.44 -16.82
N ASP A 11 1.43 -5.44 -17.47
CA ASP A 11 0.72 -5.66 -18.73
C ASP A 11 1.67 -5.91 -19.92
N SER A 12 2.92 -5.45 -19.81
CA SER A 12 3.96 -5.68 -20.80
C SER A 12 4.62 -7.05 -20.64
N ARG A 13 4.37 -7.95 -21.61
CA ARG A 13 5.07 -9.24 -21.68
C ARG A 13 6.58 -9.07 -21.70
N PHE A 14 7.07 -8.03 -22.39
CA PHE A 14 8.51 -7.75 -22.47
C PHE A 14 9.09 -7.50 -21.07
N ILE A 15 8.44 -6.67 -20.25
CA ILE A 15 8.89 -6.39 -18.89
C ILE A 15 8.87 -7.64 -18.03
N ARG A 16 7.80 -8.45 -18.08
CA ARG A 16 7.75 -9.70 -17.31
C ARG A 16 8.89 -10.66 -17.68
N MET A 17 9.17 -10.84 -18.97
CA MET A 17 10.30 -11.64 -19.41
C MET A 17 11.64 -11.04 -18.96
N HIS A 18 11.81 -9.73 -19.10
CA HIS A 18 13.04 -9.03 -18.72
C HIS A 18 13.31 -9.13 -17.22
N VAL A 19 12.29 -8.94 -16.40
CA VAL A 19 12.38 -9.16 -14.95
C VAL A 19 12.81 -10.57 -14.61
N ARG A 20 12.20 -11.58 -15.23
CA ARG A 20 12.57 -12.98 -15.04
C ARG A 20 14.03 -13.26 -15.40
N ASP A 21 14.50 -12.69 -16.51
CA ASP A 21 15.88 -12.89 -16.98
C ASP A 21 16.92 -12.16 -16.12
N MET A 22 16.51 -11.10 -15.41
CA MET A 22 17.34 -10.36 -14.44
C MET A 22 17.44 -11.03 -13.07
N LEU A 23 16.51 -11.93 -12.74
CA LEU A 23 16.58 -12.63 -11.46
C LEU A 23 17.73 -13.63 -11.47
N PRO A 24 18.53 -13.71 -10.39
CA PRO A 24 19.64 -14.65 -10.31
C PRO A 24 19.11 -16.10 -10.31
N GLU A 25 19.91 -17.05 -10.76
CA GLU A 25 19.59 -18.46 -10.65
C GLU A 25 19.36 -18.85 -9.18
N GLY A 26 18.27 -19.59 -8.90
CA GLY A 26 17.90 -19.97 -7.52
C GLY A 26 16.65 -20.83 -7.47
N ASP A 27 16.36 -21.34 -6.28
CA ASP A 27 15.18 -22.19 -6.01
C ASP A 27 13.90 -21.34 -5.88
N TYR A 28 13.46 -20.72 -6.98
CA TYR A 28 12.19 -19.99 -7.03
C TYR A 28 11.43 -20.24 -8.33
N GLU A 29 10.13 -20.06 -8.26
CA GLU A 29 9.21 -20.11 -9.39
C GLU A 29 8.73 -18.69 -9.70
N VAL A 30 8.81 -18.26 -10.96
CA VAL A 30 8.28 -16.98 -11.41
C VAL A 30 6.87 -17.18 -11.95
N LEU A 31 5.90 -16.59 -11.29
CA LEU A 31 4.51 -16.49 -11.72
C LEU A 31 4.31 -15.15 -12.43
N GLU A 32 3.56 -15.17 -13.54
CA GLU A 32 3.29 -13.98 -14.34
C GLU A 32 1.80 -13.67 -14.36
N ALA A 33 1.43 -12.42 -14.17
CA ALA A 33 0.10 -11.87 -14.38
C ALA A 33 0.16 -10.68 -15.32
N ARG A 34 -0.78 -10.62 -16.26
CA ARG A 34 -0.85 -9.57 -17.31
C ARG A 34 -1.76 -8.40 -16.95
N ASP A 35 -2.49 -8.48 -15.87
CA ASP A 35 -3.34 -7.41 -15.36
C ASP A 35 -3.54 -7.55 -13.82
N GLY A 36 -4.11 -6.51 -13.22
CA GLY A 36 -4.30 -6.47 -11.77
C GLY A 36 -5.24 -7.54 -11.24
N LYS A 37 -6.25 -7.94 -12.02
CA LYS A 37 -7.22 -8.97 -11.61
C LYS A 37 -6.57 -10.35 -11.56
N GLU A 38 -5.87 -10.73 -12.63
CA GLU A 38 -5.10 -11.98 -12.67
C GLU A 38 -4.04 -12.00 -11.55
N GLY A 39 -3.41 -10.83 -11.30
CA GLY A 39 -2.47 -10.66 -10.20
C GLY A 39 -3.07 -10.96 -8.84
N LEU A 40 -4.24 -10.40 -8.52
CA LEU A 40 -4.93 -10.66 -7.25
C LEU A 40 -5.38 -12.12 -7.12
N ASP A 41 -5.90 -12.71 -8.19
CA ASP A 41 -6.29 -14.12 -8.19
C ASP A 41 -5.08 -15.03 -7.88
N LEU A 42 -3.90 -14.73 -8.47
CA LEU A 42 -2.67 -15.47 -8.19
C LEU A 42 -2.12 -15.21 -6.79
N ILE A 43 -2.20 -13.97 -6.28
CA ILE A 43 -1.81 -13.67 -4.89
C ILE A 43 -2.58 -14.55 -3.91
N LEU A 44 -3.89 -14.63 -4.05
CA LEU A 44 -4.77 -15.39 -3.16
C LEU A 44 -4.58 -16.91 -3.30
N LYS A 45 -4.35 -17.39 -4.52
CA LYS A 45 -4.24 -18.82 -4.81
C LYS A 45 -2.86 -19.38 -4.48
N GLU A 46 -1.81 -18.66 -4.84
CA GLU A 46 -0.44 -19.18 -4.84
C GLU A 46 0.40 -18.71 -3.64
N ASN A 47 -0.07 -17.71 -2.89
CA ASN A 47 0.63 -17.11 -1.73
C ASN A 47 2.10 -16.83 -2.05
N PRO A 48 2.43 -15.89 -2.97
CA PRO A 48 3.80 -15.64 -3.38
C PRO A 48 4.64 -15.08 -2.23
N ASN A 49 5.94 -15.33 -2.28
CA ASN A 49 6.92 -14.84 -1.32
C ASN A 49 7.42 -13.42 -1.64
N LEU A 50 7.15 -12.95 -2.85
CA LEU A 50 7.46 -11.59 -3.33
C LEU A 50 6.46 -11.22 -4.43
N ILE A 51 5.95 -9.99 -4.38
CA ILE A 51 5.12 -9.40 -5.43
C ILE A 51 5.90 -8.26 -6.07
N MET A 52 6.00 -8.28 -7.39
CA MET A 52 6.51 -7.19 -8.22
C MET A 52 5.34 -6.66 -9.04
N LEU A 53 4.98 -5.39 -8.82
CA LEU A 53 3.74 -4.81 -9.30
C LEU A 53 3.99 -3.57 -10.14
N ASP A 54 3.58 -3.58 -11.40
CA ASP A 54 3.49 -2.36 -12.20
C ASP A 54 2.36 -1.47 -11.67
N PHE A 55 2.67 -0.21 -11.44
CA PHE A 55 1.70 0.75 -10.92
C PHE A 55 0.69 1.21 -11.97
N LEU A 56 1.13 1.29 -13.22
CA LEU A 56 0.37 1.84 -14.34
C LEU A 56 -0.06 0.73 -15.32
N MET A 57 -1.19 0.12 -15.04
CA MET A 57 -1.77 -0.91 -15.91
C MET A 57 -3.19 -0.52 -16.36
N PRO A 58 -3.62 -0.96 -17.57
CA PRO A 58 -5.00 -0.79 -18.01
C PRO A 58 -5.96 -1.69 -17.20
N LYS A 59 -7.24 -1.33 -17.20
CA LYS A 59 -8.36 -2.02 -16.52
C LYS A 59 -8.28 -1.90 -15.00
N MET A 60 -7.48 -2.70 -14.34
CA MET A 60 -7.21 -2.65 -12.91
C MET A 60 -5.76 -2.19 -12.70
N SER A 61 -5.58 -0.99 -12.20
CA SER A 61 -4.28 -0.37 -11.96
C SER A 61 -3.52 -1.03 -10.80
N GLY A 62 -2.21 -0.89 -10.78
CA GLY A 62 -1.41 -1.31 -9.63
C GLY A 62 -1.79 -0.62 -8.33
N TRP A 63 -2.32 0.60 -8.40
CA TRP A 63 -2.90 1.29 -7.24
C TRP A 63 -4.07 0.52 -6.63
N GLU A 64 -5.01 0.04 -7.44
CA GLU A 64 -6.15 -0.76 -6.99
C GLU A 64 -5.70 -2.10 -6.39
N VAL A 65 -4.74 -2.78 -7.04
CA VAL A 65 -4.12 -4.00 -6.48
C VAL A 65 -3.46 -3.73 -5.13
N TYR A 66 -2.74 -2.62 -5.00
CA TYR A 66 -2.11 -2.21 -3.75
C TYR A 66 -3.13 -1.95 -2.64
N GLN A 67 -4.26 -1.30 -2.95
CA GLN A 67 -5.34 -1.08 -1.99
C GLN A 67 -5.95 -2.39 -1.50
N GLU A 68 -6.14 -3.37 -2.37
CA GLU A 68 -6.61 -4.72 -2.00
C GLU A 68 -5.59 -5.43 -1.09
N ILE A 69 -4.30 -5.32 -1.38
CA ILE A 69 -3.24 -5.85 -0.52
C ILE A 69 -3.30 -5.19 0.87
N LEU A 70 -3.46 -3.86 0.94
CA LEU A 70 -3.57 -3.14 2.20
C LEU A 70 -4.84 -3.47 3.00
N SER A 71 -5.93 -3.83 2.34
CA SER A 71 -7.18 -4.20 3.01
C SER A 71 -7.13 -5.58 3.66
N ASN A 72 -6.17 -6.43 3.27
CA ASN A 72 -6.02 -7.79 3.78
C ASN A 72 -4.71 -7.93 4.57
N HIS A 73 -4.85 -8.18 5.87
CA HIS A 73 -3.73 -8.27 6.82
C HIS A 73 -2.71 -9.36 6.46
N GLU A 74 -3.17 -10.49 5.94
CA GLU A 74 -2.28 -11.59 5.53
C GLU A 74 -1.42 -11.19 4.31
N LEU A 75 -2.02 -10.44 3.37
CA LEU A 75 -1.33 -10.00 2.17
C LEU A 75 -0.31 -8.88 2.46
N GLN A 76 -0.54 -8.06 3.47
CA GLN A 76 0.41 -7.01 3.88
C GLN A 76 1.76 -7.56 4.30
N ALA A 77 1.83 -8.80 4.78
CA ALA A 77 3.08 -9.43 5.18
C ALA A 77 3.97 -9.80 3.99
N ILE A 78 3.42 -9.89 2.77
CA ILE A 78 4.17 -10.25 1.58
C ILE A 78 5.04 -9.05 1.15
N PRO A 79 6.36 -9.26 0.90
CA PRO A 79 7.21 -8.23 0.32
C PRO A 79 6.66 -7.72 -1.00
N LEU A 80 6.56 -6.39 -1.15
CA LEU A 80 6.04 -5.73 -2.33
C LEU A 80 7.07 -4.78 -2.94
N LEU A 81 7.36 -4.95 -4.22
CA LEU A 81 8.15 -4.05 -5.04
C LEU A 81 7.24 -3.43 -6.10
N VAL A 82 7.06 -2.12 -6.04
CA VAL A 82 6.31 -1.35 -7.04
C VAL A 82 7.25 -0.87 -8.14
N MET A 83 6.85 -1.07 -9.39
CA MET A 83 7.57 -0.64 -10.59
C MET A 83 6.74 0.41 -11.32
N SER A 84 7.34 1.50 -11.79
CA SER A 84 6.66 2.49 -12.63
C SER A 84 7.64 3.27 -13.47
N GLY A 85 7.23 3.66 -14.67
CA GLY A 85 7.98 4.63 -15.50
C GLY A 85 7.71 6.10 -15.13
N ARG A 86 6.83 6.35 -14.14
CA ARG A 86 6.44 7.70 -13.71
C ARG A 86 6.32 7.72 -12.19
N LYS A 87 7.42 8.06 -11.54
CA LYS A 87 7.48 8.14 -10.08
C LYS A 87 6.47 9.16 -9.52
N GLU A 88 6.28 10.26 -10.23
CA GLU A 88 5.37 11.34 -9.82
C GLU A 88 3.93 10.84 -9.67
N GLU A 89 3.45 9.99 -10.57
CA GLU A 89 2.09 9.43 -10.50
C GLU A 89 1.91 8.49 -9.31
N VAL A 90 2.98 7.80 -8.90
CA VAL A 90 2.98 7.00 -7.66
C VAL A 90 2.91 7.92 -6.45
N MET A 91 3.71 9.02 -6.44
CA MET A 91 3.76 9.97 -5.34
C MET A 91 2.47 10.77 -5.17
N GLU A 92 1.72 11.02 -6.24
CA GLU A 92 0.38 11.65 -6.18
C GLU A 92 -0.63 10.80 -5.38
N LYS A 93 -0.48 9.49 -5.42
CA LYS A 93 -1.34 8.54 -4.70
C LYS A 93 -0.79 8.16 -3.33
N ILE A 94 0.52 8.04 -3.24
CA ILE A 94 1.22 7.58 -2.04
C ILE A 94 2.43 8.48 -1.83
N PRO A 95 2.39 9.39 -0.84
CA PRO A 95 3.53 10.27 -0.56
C PRO A 95 4.74 9.49 -0.04
N GLU A 96 5.94 9.95 -0.34
CA GLU A 96 7.17 9.44 0.26
C GLU A 96 7.26 9.82 1.76
N PRO A 97 7.92 9.01 2.60
CA PRO A 97 8.62 7.76 2.27
C PRO A 97 7.68 6.57 2.10
N PHE A 98 7.95 5.71 1.11
CA PHE A 98 7.19 4.48 0.89
C PHE A 98 7.48 3.44 1.98
N GLU A 99 6.62 3.37 2.98
CA GLU A 99 6.81 2.47 4.13
C GLU A 99 6.38 1.03 3.85
N HIS A 100 5.36 0.86 3.02
CA HIS A 100 4.73 -0.45 2.78
C HIS A 100 5.29 -1.23 1.59
N PHE A 101 6.07 -0.59 0.73
CA PHE A 101 6.68 -1.22 -0.44
C PHE A 101 8.04 -0.60 -0.76
N ALA A 102 8.85 -1.32 -1.53
CA ALA A 102 10.00 -0.75 -2.22
C ALA A 102 9.57 -0.23 -3.59
N PHE A 103 10.30 0.73 -4.14
CA PHE A 103 10.03 1.32 -5.44
C PHE A 103 11.25 1.21 -6.36
N VAL A 104 11.00 0.90 -7.62
CA VAL A 104 12.00 0.97 -8.69
C VAL A 104 11.40 1.66 -9.90
N GLU A 105 12.15 2.59 -10.49
CA GLU A 105 11.72 3.35 -11.66
C GLU A 105 12.12 2.63 -12.96
N LYS A 106 11.19 2.52 -13.91
CA LYS A 106 11.45 1.96 -15.24
C LYS A 106 12.04 3.05 -16.16
N PRO A 107 13.04 2.75 -17.01
CA PRO A 107 13.75 1.47 -17.14
C PRO A 107 14.77 1.27 -16.00
N PHE A 108 14.95 0.04 -15.56
CA PHE A 108 15.85 -0.32 -14.48
C PHE A 108 16.84 -1.40 -14.92
N GLU A 109 17.99 -1.38 -14.29
CA GLU A 109 19.03 -2.40 -14.46
C GLU A 109 18.90 -3.50 -13.40
N GLN A 110 19.59 -4.63 -13.61
CA GLN A 110 19.55 -5.77 -12.69
C GLN A 110 19.92 -5.40 -11.25
N GLU A 111 20.91 -4.55 -11.07
CA GLU A 111 21.38 -4.12 -9.74
C GLU A 111 20.29 -3.34 -8.99
N GLU A 112 19.58 -2.45 -9.69
CA GLU A 112 18.47 -1.66 -9.12
C GLU A 112 17.28 -2.54 -8.75
N LEU A 113 16.94 -3.49 -9.61
CA LEU A 113 15.91 -4.48 -9.35
C LEU A 113 16.24 -5.30 -8.10
N LEU A 114 17.44 -5.84 -8.00
CA LEU A 114 17.87 -6.64 -6.85
C LEU A 114 17.96 -5.81 -5.56
N ALA A 115 18.36 -4.54 -5.64
CA ALA A 115 18.34 -3.63 -4.52
C ALA A 115 16.91 -3.37 -4.04
N GLY A 116 15.98 -3.13 -4.97
CA GLY A 116 14.55 -2.97 -4.68
C GLY A 116 13.94 -4.21 -4.02
N ILE A 117 14.25 -5.41 -4.50
CA ILE A 117 13.81 -6.67 -3.87
C ILE A 117 14.32 -6.77 -2.43
N LYS A 118 15.59 -6.48 -2.18
CA LYS A 118 16.17 -6.49 -0.82
C LYS A 118 15.46 -5.49 0.10
N ASP A 119 15.15 -4.29 -0.39
CA ASP A 119 14.42 -3.27 0.38
C ASP A 119 12.97 -3.71 0.66
N ALA A 120 12.28 -4.30 -0.31
CA ALA A 120 10.92 -4.85 -0.14
C ALA A 120 10.89 -5.92 0.97
N VAL A 121 11.83 -6.86 0.94
CA VAL A 121 11.95 -7.91 1.97
C VAL A 121 12.28 -7.31 3.35
N LYS A 122 13.16 -6.30 3.41
CA LYS A 122 13.49 -5.61 4.66
C LYS A 122 12.28 -4.89 5.25
N LYS A 123 11.49 -4.22 4.43
CA LYS A 123 10.28 -3.51 4.85
C LYS A 123 9.21 -4.48 5.35
N SER A 124 8.99 -5.60 4.66
CA SER A 124 8.03 -6.61 5.11
C SER A 124 8.41 -7.24 6.46
N LYS A 125 9.70 -7.56 6.67
CA LYS A 125 10.19 -8.08 7.94
C LYS A 125 10.03 -7.08 9.08
N LYS A 126 10.22 -5.79 8.82
CA LYS A 126 9.99 -4.73 9.81
C LYS A 126 8.52 -4.67 10.24
N ARG A 127 7.58 -4.81 9.30
CA ARG A 127 6.14 -4.89 9.60
C ARG A 127 5.79 -6.13 10.42
N SER A 128 6.21 -7.31 9.98
CA SER A 128 5.99 -8.57 10.71
C SER A 128 6.64 -8.58 12.11
N GLY A 129 7.77 -7.90 12.29
CA GLY A 129 8.43 -7.75 13.58
C GLY A 129 7.70 -6.79 14.54
N MET A 130 6.94 -5.83 14.02
CA MET A 130 6.07 -4.98 14.83
C MET A 130 4.82 -5.74 15.33
N GLU A 131 4.36 -6.74 14.61
CA GLU A 131 3.21 -7.57 15.03
C GLU A 131 3.57 -8.61 16.09
N THR A 132 4.79 -9.13 16.09
CA THR A 132 5.26 -10.05 17.15
C THR A 132 5.55 -9.36 18.49
N SER A 133 5.58 -8.03 18.52
CA SER A 133 5.70 -7.24 19.76
C SER A 133 4.36 -6.81 20.38
N VAL A 134 3.22 -7.28 19.87
CA VAL A 134 1.86 -7.03 20.42
C VAL A 134 1.58 -7.78 21.75
N GLY A 135 2.59 -8.39 22.35
CA GLY A 135 2.56 -8.95 23.70
C GLY A 135 3.29 -8.13 24.78
N GLY A 136 3.66 -6.86 24.51
CA GLY A 136 4.37 -6.01 25.46
C GLY A 136 3.48 -4.93 26.09
N PRO A 137 3.93 -4.27 27.19
CA PRO A 137 3.15 -3.32 27.99
C PRO A 137 2.66 -2.06 27.27
N ASN A 138 2.91 -1.94 25.96
CA ASN A 138 2.59 -0.76 25.16
C ASN A 138 1.17 -0.80 24.55
N VAL A 139 0.49 -1.96 24.53
CA VAL A 139 -0.88 -2.08 24.00
C VAL A 139 -1.88 -1.34 24.87
N ALA A 140 -1.69 -1.35 26.18
CA ALA A 140 -2.53 -0.60 27.11
C ALA A 140 -2.38 0.92 26.92
N ALA A 141 -1.16 1.41 26.66
CA ALA A 141 -0.90 2.81 26.38
C ALA A 141 -1.49 3.28 25.05
N MET A 142 -1.36 2.47 24.00
CA MET A 142 -1.97 2.76 22.68
C MET A 142 -3.50 2.72 22.72
N SER A 143 -4.09 1.79 23.46
CA SER A 143 -5.55 1.73 23.64
C SER A 143 -6.07 2.96 24.38
N ALA A 144 -5.35 3.43 25.41
CA ALA A 144 -5.66 4.66 26.13
C ALA A 144 -5.56 5.91 25.24
N GLU A 145 -4.58 5.95 24.34
CA GLU A 145 -4.39 7.06 23.41
C GLU A 145 -5.46 7.08 22.32
N ILE A 146 -5.88 5.93 21.81
CA ILE A 146 -7.01 5.77 20.88
C ILE A 146 -8.32 6.25 21.54
N GLU A 147 -8.60 5.87 22.77
CA GLU A 147 -9.79 6.33 23.50
C GLU A 147 -9.76 7.85 23.75
N LYS A 148 -8.60 8.41 24.06
CA LYS A 148 -8.40 9.87 24.20
C LYS A 148 -8.67 10.60 22.89
N LEU A 149 -8.14 10.10 21.77
CA LEU A 149 -8.36 10.66 20.43
C LEU A 149 -9.83 10.57 20.01
N LYS A 150 -10.51 9.47 20.29
CA LYS A 150 -11.96 9.33 20.05
C LYS A 150 -12.75 10.37 20.86
N GLY A 151 -12.38 10.61 22.11
CA GLY A 151 -12.99 11.65 22.95
C GLY A 151 -12.85 13.03 22.32
N GLN A 152 -11.64 13.40 21.88
CA GLN A 152 -11.35 14.68 21.22
C GLN A 152 -12.15 14.85 19.91
N ILE A 153 -12.27 13.80 19.11
CA ILE A 153 -13.09 13.81 17.89
C ILE A 153 -14.55 14.07 18.20
N SER A 154 -15.09 13.46 19.27
CA SER A 154 -16.47 13.66 19.69
C SER A 154 -16.72 15.10 20.17
N GLU A 155 -15.80 15.69 20.93
CA GLU A 155 -15.84 17.10 21.36
C GLU A 155 -15.83 18.05 20.15
N MET A 156 -14.90 17.85 19.23
CA MET A 156 -14.80 18.65 17.99
C MET A 156 -16.08 18.56 17.16
N GLN A 157 -16.69 17.40 17.05
CA GLN A 157 -17.97 17.23 16.34
C GLN A 157 -19.10 18.00 17.00
N THR A 158 -19.13 18.05 18.33
CA THR A 158 -20.10 18.81 19.10
C THR A 158 -19.91 20.33 18.91
N GLU A 159 -18.66 20.80 18.93
CA GLU A 159 -18.32 22.20 18.65
C GLU A 159 -18.71 22.63 17.23
N ILE A 160 -18.40 21.80 16.25
CA ILE A 160 -18.81 22.02 14.84
C ILE A 160 -20.33 22.11 14.74
N GLY A 161 -21.07 21.26 15.45
CA GLY A 161 -22.54 21.30 15.53
C GLY A 161 -23.06 22.63 16.11
N THR A 162 -22.42 23.10 17.15
CA THR A 162 -22.76 24.37 17.81
C THR A 162 -22.46 25.57 16.92
N LEU A 163 -21.28 25.61 16.30
CA LEU A 163 -20.87 26.67 15.37
C LEU A 163 -21.79 26.73 14.13
N LYS A 164 -22.21 25.59 13.60
CA LYS A 164 -23.18 25.54 12.50
C LYS A 164 -24.53 26.14 12.90
N LYS A 165 -25.01 25.89 14.13
CA LYS A 165 -26.26 26.50 14.63
C LYS A 165 -26.11 28.02 14.79
N GLN A 166 -25.01 28.49 15.36
CA GLN A 166 -24.73 29.92 15.49
C GLN A 166 -24.63 30.61 14.13
N LEU A 167 -23.96 29.99 13.18
CA LEU A 167 -23.86 30.51 11.80
C LEU A 167 -25.25 30.63 11.15
N ALA A 168 -26.10 29.61 11.32
CA ALA A 168 -27.47 29.63 10.78
C ALA A 168 -28.30 30.77 11.41
N GLN A 169 -28.15 31.05 12.70
CA GLN A 169 -28.82 32.15 13.37
C GLN A 169 -28.35 33.52 12.85
N VAL A 170 -27.03 33.71 12.67
CA VAL A 170 -26.47 34.94 12.11
C VAL A 170 -26.95 35.17 10.69
N VAL A 171 -26.93 34.14 9.85
CA VAL A 171 -27.43 34.22 8.46
C VAL A 171 -28.92 34.53 8.43
N GLY A 172 -29.71 33.94 9.34
CA GLY A 172 -31.13 34.22 9.50
C GLY A 172 -31.38 35.69 9.88
N PHE A 173 -30.62 36.22 10.83
CA PHE A 173 -30.72 37.61 11.25
C PHE A 173 -30.35 38.60 10.15
N ILE A 174 -29.29 38.31 9.39
CA ILE A 174 -28.87 39.13 8.25
C ILE A 174 -29.95 39.17 7.15
N LYS A 175 -30.53 38.01 6.81
CA LYS A 175 -31.64 37.92 5.83
C LYS A 175 -32.89 38.68 6.27
N GLN A 176 -33.15 38.79 7.57
CA GLN A 176 -34.31 39.52 8.12
C GLN A 176 -34.09 41.04 8.09
N LYS A 177 -32.82 41.49 8.23
CA LYS A 177 -32.51 42.94 8.15
C LYS A 177 -32.33 43.51 6.72
N LEU A 178 -32.14 42.64 5.75
CA LEU A 178 -31.98 43.02 4.35
C LEU A 178 -33.32 42.97 3.55
N ARG A 179 -34.44 42.78 4.22
CA ARG A 179 -35.80 42.85 3.68
C ARG A 179 -36.49 44.12 4.19
#